data_6ed57298f7f86507839de4f873494ec5
#
_entry.id   6ed57298f7f86507839de4f873494ec5
#
_cell.length_a   1.000
_cell.length_b   1.000
_cell.length_c   1.000
_cell.angle_alpha   90.00
_cell.angle_beta   90.00
_cell.angle_gamma   90.00
#
_symmetry.space_group_name_H-M   'P 1'
#
loop_
_entity.id
_entity.type
_entity.pdbx_description
1 polymer ?
#
loop_
_entity_poly.entity_id
_entity_poly.type
_entity_poly.pdbx_seq_one_letter_code
_entity_poly.pdbx_strand_id
1 'polypeptide(L)'
;MHLVVISLGSNIDKERNLPAAVRLLASSTAVSLVAVSPVYETASVGAGDAPSFFNAAVLLLTAQTAAQLKDGLLSDIERALGRVRTADKNAPRTIDLDIAL
;
A
#
# COMPACT_ATOMS: atom_id res chain seq x y z
N MET A 1 4.82 -19.63 9.60
CA MET A 1 4.65 -18.19 9.45
C MET A 1 5.97 -17.52 9.14
N HIS A 2 5.92 -16.43 8.40
CA HIS A 2 7.13 -15.70 8.01
C HIS A 2 6.83 -14.21 7.99
N LEU A 3 7.90 -13.40 8.02
CA LEU A 3 7.81 -11.95 7.98
C LEU A 3 7.81 -11.45 6.54
N VAL A 4 6.98 -10.45 6.27
CA VAL A 4 6.85 -9.81 4.96
C VAL A 4 6.86 -8.29 5.16
N VAL A 5 7.62 -7.58 4.33
CA VAL A 5 7.61 -6.12 4.30
C VAL A 5 6.72 -5.68 3.13
N ILE A 6 5.75 -4.83 3.43
CA ILE A 6 4.86 -4.23 2.43
C ILE A 6 5.20 -2.75 2.34
N SER A 7 5.47 -2.27 1.14
CA SER A 7 5.59 -0.84 0.89
C SER A 7 4.23 -0.27 0.48
N LEU A 8 3.90 0.90 1.01
CA LEU A 8 2.65 1.59 0.73
C LEU A 8 2.95 2.95 0.13
N GLY A 9 2.18 3.34 -0.89
CA GLY A 9 2.27 4.66 -1.50
C GLY A 9 0.91 5.17 -1.90
N SER A 10 0.68 6.48 -1.77
CA SER A 10 -0.57 7.12 -2.15
C SER A 10 -0.32 8.55 -2.58
N ASN A 11 -0.94 9.00 -3.67
CA ASN A 11 -0.91 10.40 -4.10
C ASN A 11 -2.28 10.95 -4.47
N ILE A 12 -3.35 10.23 -4.20
CA ILE A 12 -4.72 10.73 -4.27
C ILE A 12 -5.29 10.62 -2.86
N ASP A 13 -5.72 11.75 -2.30
CA ASP A 13 -6.31 11.80 -0.95
C ASP A 13 -5.42 11.05 0.06
N LYS A 14 -4.13 11.32 0.00
CA LYS A 14 -3.10 10.50 0.66
C LYS A 14 -3.19 10.55 2.19
N GLU A 15 -3.62 11.67 2.76
CA GLU A 15 -3.80 11.84 4.21
C GLU A 15 -4.88 10.90 4.74
N ARG A 16 -5.80 10.47 3.88
CA ARG A 16 -6.88 9.54 4.21
C ARG A 16 -6.54 8.11 3.81
N ASN A 17 -6.05 7.93 2.57
CA ASN A 17 -5.90 6.59 1.99
C ASN A 17 -4.74 5.81 2.60
N LEU A 18 -3.61 6.47 2.93
CA LEU A 18 -2.48 5.76 3.51
C LEU A 18 -2.81 5.21 4.91
N PRO A 19 -3.33 6.01 5.86
CA PRO A 19 -3.74 5.47 7.15
C PRO A 19 -4.86 4.43 7.04
N ALA A 20 -5.79 4.59 6.10
CA ALA A 20 -6.87 3.63 5.88
C ALA A 20 -6.31 2.27 5.47
N ALA A 21 -5.31 2.23 4.59
CA ALA A 21 -4.67 0.99 4.18
C ALA A 21 -4.01 0.29 5.37
N VAL A 22 -3.32 1.03 6.22
CA VAL A 22 -2.69 0.46 7.43
C VAL A 22 -3.76 -0.13 8.35
N ARG A 23 -4.89 0.57 8.55
CA ARG A 23 -5.98 0.06 9.38
C ARG A 23 -6.59 -1.22 8.81
N LEU A 24 -6.75 -1.29 7.50
CA LEU A 24 -7.27 -2.49 6.84
C LEU A 24 -6.32 -3.68 6.99
N LEU A 25 -5.01 -3.45 6.87
CA LEU A 25 -4.01 -4.48 7.14
C LEU A 25 -4.09 -4.95 8.60
N ALA A 26 -4.16 -4.02 9.55
CA ALA A 26 -4.24 -4.34 10.97
C ALA A 26 -5.51 -5.11 11.34
N SER A 27 -6.59 -4.91 10.60
CA SER A 27 -7.89 -5.56 10.85
C SER A 27 -7.98 -6.96 10.24
N SER A 28 -7.08 -7.32 9.34
CA SER A 28 -7.14 -8.61 8.65
C SER A 28 -6.74 -9.75 9.57
N THR A 29 -7.47 -10.86 9.49
CA THR A 29 -7.11 -12.09 10.19
C THR A 29 -6.04 -12.90 9.45
N ALA A 30 -5.74 -12.55 8.20
CA ALA A 30 -4.74 -13.25 7.38
C ALA A 30 -3.30 -12.87 7.76
N VAL A 31 -3.11 -11.75 8.45
CA VAL A 31 -1.80 -11.22 8.82
C VAL A 31 -1.82 -10.67 10.24
N SER A 32 -0.62 -10.56 10.83
CA SER A 32 -0.44 -9.84 12.09
C SER A 32 0.50 -8.67 11.83
N LEU A 33 0.04 -7.44 12.11
CA LEU A 33 0.85 -6.24 11.95
C LEU A 33 1.88 -6.18 13.08
N VAL A 34 3.16 -6.19 12.71
CA VAL A 34 4.27 -6.20 13.67
C VAL A 34 4.80 -4.79 13.91
N ALA A 35 5.00 -4.03 12.84
CA ALA A 35 5.56 -2.68 12.93
C ALA A 35 5.12 -1.84 11.74
N VAL A 36 5.08 -0.52 11.94
CA VAL A 36 4.74 0.47 10.92
C VAL A 36 5.83 1.54 10.93
N SER A 37 6.37 1.88 9.75
CA SER A 37 7.34 2.97 9.64
C SER A 37 6.66 4.33 9.77
N PRO A 38 7.43 5.40 10.02
CA PRO A 38 6.94 6.76 9.82
C PRO A 38 6.51 6.96 8.36
N VAL A 39 5.59 7.90 8.15
CA VAL A 39 5.21 8.33 6.80
C VAL A 39 6.19 9.39 6.33
N TYR A 40 6.63 9.28 5.08
CA TYR A 40 7.48 10.30 4.45
C TYR A 40 6.96 10.62 3.06
N GLU A 41 7.29 11.81 2.59
CA GLU A 41 6.76 12.34 1.34
C GLU A 41 7.86 12.33 0.27
N THR A 42 7.50 11.89 -0.94
CA THR A 42 8.39 11.90 -2.11
C THR A 42 7.69 12.55 -3.29
N ALA A 43 8.49 13.18 -4.17
CA ALA A 43 7.97 13.77 -5.39
C ALA A 43 7.48 12.68 -6.35
N SER A 44 6.39 12.97 -7.07
CA SER A 44 5.93 12.09 -8.16
C SER A 44 6.87 12.15 -9.34
N VAL A 45 6.99 11.00 -10.02
CA VAL A 45 7.69 10.90 -11.29
C VAL A 45 6.72 11.28 -12.41
N GLY A 46 7.14 12.17 -13.32
CA GLY A 46 6.33 12.57 -14.47
C GLY A 46 6.10 14.08 -14.52
N ALA A 47 4.93 14.51 -15.04
CA ALA A 47 4.61 15.92 -15.24
C ALA A 47 4.65 16.71 -13.92
N GLY A 48 5.19 17.95 -13.98
CA GLY A 48 5.58 18.72 -12.81
C GLY A 48 4.50 19.09 -11.80
N ASP A 49 3.21 18.99 -12.18
CA ASP A 49 2.09 19.33 -11.30
C ASP A 49 1.47 18.10 -10.62
N ALA A 50 2.04 16.92 -10.78
CA ALA A 50 1.53 15.72 -10.14
C ALA A 50 1.70 15.81 -8.60
N PRO A 51 0.67 15.38 -7.82
CA PRO A 51 0.78 15.39 -6.37
C PRO A 51 1.94 14.51 -5.89
N SER A 52 2.58 14.91 -4.80
CA SER A 52 3.59 14.08 -4.16
C SER A 52 2.96 12.83 -3.55
N PHE A 53 3.81 11.82 -3.30
CA PHE A 53 3.39 10.58 -2.62
C PHE A 53 3.64 10.69 -1.12
N PHE A 54 2.71 10.14 -0.34
CA PHE A 54 3.01 9.66 1.00
C PHE A 54 3.43 8.20 0.90
N ASN A 55 4.51 7.84 1.56
CA ASN A 55 5.08 6.49 1.57
C ASN A 55 5.26 6.01 3.00
N ALA A 56 5.07 4.71 3.18
CA ALA A 56 5.37 4.03 4.43
C ALA A 56 5.69 2.57 4.14
N ALA A 57 6.20 1.88 5.15
CA ALA A 57 6.39 0.44 5.09
C ALA A 57 5.79 -0.20 6.34
N VAL A 58 5.28 -1.40 6.19
CA VAL A 58 4.78 -2.20 7.32
C VAL A 58 5.45 -3.55 7.32
N LEU A 59 5.64 -4.10 8.52
CA LEU A 59 6.13 -5.44 8.72
C LEU A 59 4.97 -6.31 9.17
N LEU A 60 4.72 -7.38 8.45
CA LEU A 60 3.62 -8.32 8.72
C LEU A 60 4.18 -9.70 9.01
N LEU A 61 3.48 -10.43 9.86
CA LEU A 61 3.67 -11.86 10.05
C LEU A 61 2.48 -12.58 9.42
N THR A 62 2.75 -13.59 8.57
CA THR A 62 1.69 -14.30 7.85
C THR A 62 2.13 -15.71 7.48
N ALA A 63 1.14 -16.60 7.33
CA ALA A 63 1.34 -17.92 6.75
C ALA A 63 1.14 -17.93 5.22
N GLN A 64 0.64 -16.84 4.65
CA GLN A 64 0.36 -16.76 3.21
C GLN A 64 1.62 -16.55 2.39
N THR A 65 1.62 -17.07 1.17
CA THR A 65 2.68 -16.79 0.20
C THR A 65 2.55 -15.37 -0.34
N ALA A 66 3.61 -14.86 -0.98
CA ALA A 66 3.58 -13.56 -1.63
C ALA A 66 2.45 -13.46 -2.67
N ALA A 67 2.25 -14.52 -3.47
CA ALA A 67 1.19 -14.55 -4.47
C ALA A 67 -0.20 -14.50 -3.82
N GLN A 68 -0.41 -15.24 -2.74
CA GLN A 68 -1.69 -15.21 -2.02
C GLN A 68 -1.98 -13.83 -1.43
N LEU A 69 -0.99 -13.17 -0.83
CA LEU A 69 -1.14 -11.82 -0.31
C LEU A 69 -1.47 -10.83 -1.42
N LYS A 70 -0.70 -10.86 -2.50
CA LYS A 70 -0.86 -9.91 -3.61
C LYS A 70 -2.22 -10.04 -4.27
N ASP A 71 -2.64 -11.26 -4.58
CA ASP A 71 -3.89 -11.51 -5.30
C ASP A 71 -5.11 -11.44 -4.40
N GLY A 72 -4.94 -11.61 -3.09
CA GLY A 72 -6.01 -11.56 -2.10
C GLY A 72 -6.06 -10.25 -1.34
N LEU A 73 -5.44 -10.21 -0.16
CA LEU A 73 -5.56 -9.10 0.78
C LEU A 73 -5.12 -7.76 0.19
N LEU A 74 -3.97 -7.69 -0.47
CA LEU A 74 -3.47 -6.42 -1.00
C LEU A 74 -4.36 -5.91 -2.13
N SER A 75 -4.80 -6.77 -3.03
CA SER A 75 -5.74 -6.40 -4.10
C SER A 75 -7.09 -5.95 -3.54
N ASP A 76 -7.58 -6.62 -2.50
CA ASP A 76 -8.85 -6.26 -1.86
C ASP A 76 -8.77 -4.87 -1.21
N ILE A 77 -7.67 -4.55 -0.55
CA ILE A 77 -7.45 -3.23 0.06
C ILE A 77 -7.37 -2.15 -1.03
N GLU A 78 -6.61 -2.38 -2.09
CA GLU A 78 -6.52 -1.42 -3.21
C GLU A 78 -7.89 -1.15 -3.79
N ARG A 79 -8.68 -2.19 -4.00
CA ARG A 79 -10.04 -2.07 -4.54
C ARG A 79 -10.97 -1.34 -3.56
N ALA A 80 -10.89 -1.67 -2.28
CA ALA A 80 -11.71 -1.02 -1.24
C ALA A 80 -11.43 0.48 -1.15
N LEU A 81 -10.21 0.92 -1.43
CA LEU A 81 -9.82 2.32 -1.41
C LEU A 81 -9.98 3.00 -2.78
N GLY A 82 -10.61 2.33 -3.73
CA GLY A 82 -11.00 2.93 -4.99
C GLY A 82 -9.88 3.04 -6.02
N ARG A 83 -8.84 2.23 -5.94
CA ARG A 83 -7.77 2.26 -6.93
C ARG A 83 -8.29 1.82 -8.30
N VAL A 84 -7.99 2.63 -9.32
CA VAL A 84 -8.25 2.32 -10.73
C VAL A 84 -6.91 2.12 -11.42
N ARG A 85 -6.69 0.94 -11.99
CA ARG A 85 -5.49 0.65 -12.76
C ARG A 85 -5.67 1.16 -14.18
N THR A 86 -4.63 1.85 -14.70
CA THR A 86 -4.59 2.36 -16.06
C THR A 86 -3.33 1.85 -16.76
N ALA A 87 -3.25 2.09 -18.06
CA ALA A 87 -2.06 1.76 -18.83
C ALA A 87 -0.87 2.67 -18.49
N ASP A 88 -1.11 3.85 -17.95
CA ASP A 88 -0.07 4.78 -17.52
C ASP A 88 0.45 4.41 -16.14
N LYS A 89 1.72 3.96 -16.08
CA LYS A 89 2.38 3.57 -14.83
C LYS A 89 2.58 4.74 -13.87
N ASN A 90 2.56 5.98 -14.37
CA ASN A 90 2.73 7.19 -13.57
C ASN A 90 1.40 7.84 -13.20
N ALA A 91 0.27 7.23 -13.54
CA ALA A 91 -1.04 7.77 -13.19
C ALA A 91 -1.19 7.89 -11.67
N PRO A 92 -1.86 8.95 -11.19
CA PRO A 92 -2.19 9.07 -9.77
C PRO A 92 -2.95 7.84 -9.26
N ARG A 93 -2.72 7.49 -7.99
CA ARG A 93 -3.35 6.31 -7.39
C ARG A 93 -3.73 6.56 -5.93
N THR A 94 -4.89 6.01 -5.54
CA THR A 94 -5.38 6.10 -4.17
C THR A 94 -4.46 5.36 -3.20
N ILE A 95 -4.00 4.19 -3.60
CA ILE A 95 -3.08 3.37 -2.82
C ILE A 95 -2.33 2.41 -3.73
N ASP A 96 -1.07 2.18 -3.42
CA ASP A 96 -0.22 1.18 -4.06
C ASP A 96 0.39 0.34 -2.95
N LEU A 97 0.19 -0.96 -3.00
CA LEU A 97 0.69 -1.91 -2.01
C LEU A 97 1.57 -2.94 -2.72
N ASP A 98 2.84 -2.95 -2.37
CA ASP A 98 3.82 -3.86 -2.97
C ASP A 98 4.57 -4.65 -1.91
N ILE A 99 4.85 -5.90 -2.21
CA ILE A 99 5.72 -6.73 -1.38
C ILE A 99 7.16 -6.32 -1.67
N ALA A 100 7.82 -5.79 -0.65
CA ALA A 100 9.21 -5.36 -0.76
C ALA A 100 10.19 -6.48 -0.39
N LEU A 101 9.80 -7.35 0.55
CA LEU A 101 10.59 -8.50 0.99
C LEU A 101 9.68 -9.63 1.42
#